data_0b7c08779c59822b6ddc5c2aeac2f55e
#
_entry.id   0b7c08779c59822b6ddc5c2aeac2f55e
#
_cell.length_a   1.000
_cell.length_b   1.000
_cell.length_c   1.000
_cell.angle_alpha   90.00
_cell.angle_beta   90.00
_cell.angle_gamma   90.00
#
_symmetry.space_group_name_H-M   'P 1'
#
loop_
_entity.id
_entity.type
_entity.pdbx_description
1 polymer ?
#
loop_
_entity_poly.entity_id
_entity_poly.type
_entity_poly.pdbx_seq_one_letter_code
_entity_poly.pdbx_strand_id
1 'polypeptide(L)'
;MSIKTYKPTTPSRRHMSVSGFDGVDKHAKPQKELVEVLKKHSGRNSYGRITVRHQGGGNRKKYRVIDFKRDKMDVPATVLRLEYGPNRSAYIALVEYTDGERRYIPAPVGLNVGDTVLSSAAADIKPGNALPLANIPVGTVIHNIELYPGKGAQLVRSAGVAAQLMAKENGMATVRLPSGEYRKVRLNCIACIGQVGNVDHANIAVGKAGRKRHMGIRPTVRGSVMNPCDHPHGGGEGKAPVGRPGPVTPWGKPAMGYKTRKKKNATDKFIVKRRNAK
;
A
#
# COMPACT_ATOMS: atom_id res chain seq x y z
N MET A 1 18.08 5.01 -2.01
CA MET A 1 17.48 5.64 -0.80
C MET A 1 18.23 5.15 0.41
N SER A 2 18.52 6.02 1.38
CA SER A 2 19.27 5.64 2.57
C SER A 2 18.35 5.40 3.76
N ILE A 3 18.71 4.42 4.58
CA ILE A 3 18.12 4.22 5.91
C ILE A 3 19.06 4.86 6.92
N LYS A 4 18.54 5.82 7.69
CA LYS A 4 19.28 6.46 8.76
C LYS A 4 19.09 5.66 10.06
N THR A 5 20.15 5.17 10.63
CA THR A 5 20.21 4.52 11.95
C THR A 5 20.64 5.54 13.02
N TYR A 6 20.41 5.21 14.29
CA TYR A 6 20.76 6.06 15.41
C TYR A 6 21.84 5.40 16.27
N LYS A 7 22.66 6.22 16.94
CA LYS A 7 23.58 5.74 17.97
C LYS A 7 22.79 5.06 19.11
N PRO A 8 23.30 3.96 19.71
CA PRO A 8 22.60 3.18 20.72
C PRO A 8 22.63 3.83 22.11
N THR A 9 22.17 5.08 22.23
CA THR A 9 22.17 5.85 23.47
C THR A 9 21.06 5.43 24.45
N THR A 10 20.00 4.78 23.95
CA THR A 10 18.89 4.25 24.76
C THR A 10 18.41 2.92 24.17
N PRO A 11 17.70 2.05 24.95
CA PRO A 11 17.15 0.79 24.41
C PRO A 11 16.30 0.98 23.17
N SER A 12 15.51 2.04 23.12
CA SER A 12 14.65 2.35 21.95
C SER A 12 15.48 2.76 20.73
N ARG A 13 16.51 3.60 20.92
CA ARG A 13 17.34 4.09 19.81
C ARG A 13 18.24 3.02 19.21
N ARG A 14 18.64 2.03 19.98
CA ARG A 14 19.45 0.90 19.53
C ARG A 14 18.87 0.22 18.29
N HIS A 15 17.55 0.08 18.21
CA HIS A 15 16.84 -0.65 17.15
C HIS A 15 16.06 0.27 16.21
N MET A 16 16.07 1.59 16.45
CA MET A 16 15.27 2.51 15.65
C MET A 16 15.99 2.94 14.38
N SER A 17 15.27 2.92 13.27
CA SER A 17 15.71 3.52 12.03
C SER A 17 14.62 4.38 11.39
N VAL A 18 15.01 5.23 10.46
CA VAL A 18 14.10 6.11 9.71
C VAL A 18 14.56 6.20 8.26
N SER A 19 13.65 6.60 7.37
CA SER A 19 14.02 6.93 5.99
C SER A 19 14.93 8.16 5.96
N GLY A 20 15.91 8.16 5.05
CA GLY A 20 16.76 9.32 4.76
C GLY A 20 16.02 10.44 4.05
N PHE A 21 14.92 10.13 3.34
CA PHE A 21 14.16 11.03 2.48
C PHE A 21 14.98 11.60 1.31
N ASP A 22 15.90 10.80 0.77
CA ASP A 22 16.75 11.23 -0.34
C ASP A 22 15.88 11.60 -1.56
N GLY A 23 16.10 12.79 -2.10
CA GLY A 23 15.36 13.31 -3.25
C GLY A 23 13.91 13.72 -2.95
N VAL A 24 13.46 13.65 -1.69
CA VAL A 24 12.07 13.98 -1.29
C VAL A 24 12.05 15.22 -0.41
N ASP A 25 11.26 16.20 -0.78
CA ASP A 25 11.02 17.38 0.06
C ASP A 25 9.99 17.02 1.17
N LYS A 26 10.51 16.68 2.34
CA LYS A 26 9.69 16.38 3.53
C LYS A 26 9.06 17.61 4.19
N HIS A 27 9.53 18.80 3.89
CA HIS A 27 9.05 20.07 4.44
C HIS A 27 8.10 20.80 3.49
N ALA A 28 7.91 20.29 2.27
CA ALA A 28 6.99 20.85 1.29
C ALA A 28 5.59 21.05 1.88
N LYS A 29 5.06 22.24 1.73
CA LYS A 29 3.66 22.51 2.03
C LYS A 29 2.80 21.85 0.94
N PRO A 30 1.78 21.05 1.34
CA PRO A 30 0.93 20.40 0.35
C PRO A 30 0.11 21.42 -0.44
N GLN A 31 -0.22 21.09 -1.68
CA GLN A 31 -1.13 21.88 -2.51
C GLN A 31 -2.51 21.92 -1.81
N LYS A 32 -2.98 23.13 -1.45
CA LYS A 32 -4.17 23.32 -0.61
C LYS A 32 -5.44 22.69 -1.21
N GLU A 33 -5.62 22.84 -2.51
CA GLU A 33 -6.77 22.34 -3.28
C GLU A 33 -6.84 20.81 -3.32
N LEU A 34 -5.69 20.14 -3.21
CA LEU A 34 -5.57 18.68 -3.25
C LEU A 34 -5.50 18.05 -1.85
N VAL A 35 -5.99 18.75 -0.83
CA VAL A 35 -5.91 18.27 0.56
C VAL A 35 -7.27 18.16 1.21
N GLU A 36 -7.56 16.97 1.75
CA GLU A 36 -8.78 16.68 2.47
C GLU A 36 -8.52 16.29 3.92
N VAL A 37 -9.50 16.56 4.78
CA VAL A 37 -9.47 16.15 6.19
C VAL A 37 -10.14 14.77 6.32
N LEU A 38 -9.36 13.76 6.72
CA LEU A 38 -9.90 12.43 7.02
C LEU A 38 -10.41 12.36 8.47
N LYS A 39 -11.70 12.09 8.64
CA LYS A 39 -12.28 11.75 9.94
C LYS A 39 -11.73 10.40 10.42
N LYS A 40 -11.31 10.33 11.68
CA LYS A 40 -10.80 9.10 12.29
C LYS A 40 -11.97 8.32 12.91
N HIS A 41 -12.18 7.09 12.46
CA HIS A 41 -13.21 6.19 13.00
C HIS A 41 -12.69 5.30 14.15
N SER A 42 -11.37 5.21 14.35
CA SER A 42 -10.73 4.41 15.41
C SER A 42 -11.23 2.95 15.47
N GLY A 43 -11.45 2.36 14.31
CA GLY A 43 -11.94 0.98 14.18
C GLY A 43 -13.41 0.77 14.53
N ARG A 44 -14.20 1.84 14.65
CA ARG A 44 -15.64 1.78 14.94
C ARG A 44 -16.48 1.76 13.67
N ASN A 45 -17.61 1.05 13.72
CA ASN A 45 -18.62 1.04 12.67
C ASN A 45 -19.61 2.24 12.82
N SER A 46 -20.65 2.28 11.96
CA SER A 46 -21.70 3.29 11.99
C SER A 46 -22.48 3.37 13.33
N TYR A 47 -22.57 2.24 14.05
CA TYR A 47 -23.21 2.16 15.37
C TYR A 47 -22.27 2.50 16.53
N GLY A 48 -21.03 2.96 16.26
CA GLY A 48 -20.03 3.28 17.27
C GLY A 48 -19.35 2.07 17.94
N ARG A 49 -19.68 0.84 17.53
CA ARG A 49 -19.07 -0.38 18.06
C ARG A 49 -17.71 -0.65 17.41
N ILE A 50 -16.75 -1.12 18.20
CA ILE A 50 -15.43 -1.48 17.72
C ILE A 50 -15.52 -2.79 16.92
N THR A 51 -15.36 -2.71 15.61
CA THR A 51 -15.31 -3.87 14.70
C THR A 51 -13.90 -4.24 14.28
N VAL A 52 -12.96 -3.28 14.32
CA VAL A 52 -11.53 -3.50 14.07
C VAL A 52 -10.77 -3.03 15.31
N ARG A 53 -10.24 -3.99 16.07
CA ARG A 53 -9.48 -3.71 17.31
C ARG A 53 -8.12 -3.08 17.02
N HIS A 54 -7.49 -2.52 18.05
CA HIS A 54 -6.13 -1.99 18.05
C HIS A 54 -5.91 -0.80 17.13
N GLN A 55 -6.94 -0.03 16.82
CA GLN A 55 -6.88 1.21 16.08
C GLN A 55 -7.33 2.39 16.93
N GLY A 56 -6.72 3.56 16.70
CA GLY A 56 -7.10 4.80 17.34
C GLY A 56 -5.92 5.68 17.75
N GLY A 57 -6.22 6.92 18.09
CA GLY A 57 -5.18 7.93 18.35
C GLY A 57 -4.37 8.27 17.11
N GLY A 58 -3.07 8.46 17.31
CA GLY A 58 -2.12 8.82 16.25
C GLY A 58 -2.16 10.29 15.86
N ASN A 59 -1.15 10.71 15.10
CA ASN A 59 -1.02 12.08 14.63
C ASN A 59 -2.19 12.49 13.71
N ARG A 60 -2.54 13.78 13.71
CA ARG A 60 -3.44 14.33 12.69
C ARG A 60 -2.71 14.29 11.33
N LYS A 61 -3.40 13.80 10.32
CA LYS A 61 -2.89 13.69 8.96
C LYS A 61 -3.94 14.25 8.00
N LYS A 62 -3.51 15.13 7.12
CA LYS A 62 -4.31 15.57 5.98
C LYS A 62 -4.09 14.62 4.82
N TYR A 63 -5.15 14.19 4.18
CA TYR A 63 -5.09 13.33 2.99
C TYR A 63 -4.71 14.16 1.77
N ARG A 64 -3.77 13.68 0.97
CA ARG A 64 -3.51 14.22 -0.36
C ARG A 64 -4.34 13.42 -1.34
N VAL A 65 -5.19 14.10 -2.09
CA VAL A 65 -5.96 13.49 -3.18
C VAL A 65 -4.99 13.02 -4.25
N ILE A 66 -4.99 11.72 -4.53
CA ILE A 66 -4.08 11.11 -5.51
C ILE A 66 -4.88 10.75 -6.75
N ASP A 67 -4.37 11.12 -7.90
CA ASP A 67 -4.89 10.69 -9.18
C ASP A 67 -4.54 9.22 -9.44
N PHE A 68 -5.50 8.35 -9.13
CA PHE A 68 -5.41 6.93 -9.46
C PHE A 68 -6.07 6.57 -10.77
N LYS A 69 -6.84 7.49 -11.35
CA LYS A 69 -7.53 7.27 -12.62
C LYS A 69 -6.64 7.53 -13.82
N ARG A 70 -5.80 8.57 -13.70
CA ARG A 70 -4.96 9.04 -14.81
C ARG A 70 -5.80 9.32 -16.06
N ASP A 71 -6.97 9.91 -15.85
CA ASP A 71 -8.00 10.15 -16.86
C ASP A 71 -7.67 11.27 -17.84
N LYS A 72 -6.68 12.10 -17.55
CA LYS A 72 -6.20 13.18 -18.43
C LYS A 72 -5.26 12.59 -19.49
N MET A 73 -5.88 12.14 -20.58
CA MET A 73 -5.16 11.45 -21.64
C MET A 73 -4.48 12.47 -22.60
N ASP A 74 -3.34 12.07 -23.13
CA ASP A 74 -2.58 12.78 -24.18
C ASP A 74 -2.08 14.19 -23.81
N VAL A 75 -2.17 14.54 -22.51
CA VAL A 75 -1.65 15.81 -22.00
C VAL A 75 -0.40 15.54 -21.16
N PRO A 76 0.76 16.07 -21.54
CA PRO A 76 1.99 15.90 -20.76
C PRO A 76 1.93 16.69 -19.46
N ALA A 77 2.53 16.14 -18.41
CA ALA A 77 2.66 16.78 -17.11
C ALA A 77 4.12 16.76 -16.64
N THR A 78 4.59 17.87 -16.08
CA THR A 78 5.95 17.99 -15.54
C THR A 78 5.94 17.74 -14.04
N VAL A 79 6.91 17.00 -13.54
CA VAL A 79 7.10 16.74 -12.11
C VAL A 79 7.69 17.97 -11.44
N LEU A 80 6.89 18.65 -10.61
CA LEU A 80 7.33 19.83 -9.87
C LEU A 80 8.20 19.49 -8.67
N ARG A 81 7.79 18.45 -7.89
CA ARG A 81 8.50 18.02 -6.68
C ARG A 81 8.05 16.66 -6.22
N LEU A 82 8.90 15.99 -5.44
CA LEU A 82 8.59 14.75 -4.75
C LEU A 82 8.29 15.05 -3.27
N GLU A 83 7.17 14.54 -2.76
CA GLU A 83 6.69 14.84 -1.41
C GLU A 83 6.47 13.57 -0.56
N TYR A 84 6.49 13.76 0.76
CA TYR A 84 6.07 12.75 1.71
C TYR A 84 4.55 12.72 1.85
N GLY A 85 3.93 11.59 1.55
CA GLY A 85 2.50 11.35 1.74
C GLY A 85 2.19 10.67 3.08
N PRO A 86 1.63 11.37 4.11
CA PRO A 86 1.49 10.81 5.46
C PRO A 86 0.46 9.66 5.59
N ASN A 87 -0.37 9.44 4.58
CA ASN A 87 -1.41 8.42 4.59
C ASN A 87 -1.06 7.15 3.82
N ARG A 88 0.17 7.09 3.27
CA ARG A 88 0.68 5.96 2.50
C ARG A 88 2.14 5.71 2.75
N SER A 89 2.60 4.53 2.39
CA SER A 89 4.01 4.15 2.48
C SER A 89 4.85 4.69 1.31
N ALA A 90 4.25 4.81 0.12
CA ALA A 90 4.91 5.36 -1.06
C ALA A 90 5.05 6.89 -0.98
N TYR A 91 6.11 7.42 -1.58
CA TYR A 91 6.22 8.85 -1.85
C TYR A 91 5.27 9.26 -2.98
N ILE A 92 4.98 10.55 -3.04
CA ILE A 92 4.09 11.14 -4.05
C ILE A 92 4.83 12.21 -4.83
N ALA A 93 4.48 12.36 -6.10
CA ALA A 93 4.95 13.44 -6.95
C ALA A 93 3.80 14.41 -7.20
N LEU A 94 4.07 15.70 -7.05
CA LEU A 94 3.20 16.76 -7.55
C LEU A 94 3.57 17.00 -9.00
N VAL A 95 2.59 16.82 -9.89
CA VAL A 95 2.75 17.05 -11.32
C VAL A 95 1.86 18.22 -11.77
N GLU A 96 2.32 18.98 -12.72
CA GLU A 96 1.61 20.09 -13.35
C GLU A 96 1.44 19.80 -14.84
N TYR A 97 0.22 19.79 -15.29
CA TYR A 97 -0.13 19.62 -16.70
C TYR A 97 0.09 20.91 -17.47
N THR A 98 0.22 20.82 -18.79
CA THR A 98 0.43 22.00 -19.67
C THR A 98 -0.69 23.04 -19.60
N ASP A 99 -1.88 22.66 -19.13
CA ASP A 99 -3.02 23.57 -18.89
C ASP A 99 -3.02 24.20 -17.48
N GLY A 100 -1.96 23.97 -16.66
CA GLY A 100 -1.82 24.50 -15.31
C GLY A 100 -2.54 23.69 -14.21
N GLU A 101 -3.27 22.63 -14.55
CA GLU A 101 -3.86 21.75 -13.55
C GLU A 101 -2.77 20.95 -12.81
N ARG A 102 -2.88 20.89 -11.48
CA ARG A 102 -1.96 20.13 -10.65
C ARG A 102 -2.61 18.88 -10.10
N ARG A 103 -1.90 17.76 -10.09
CA ARG A 103 -2.35 16.51 -9.46
C ARG A 103 -1.21 15.83 -8.71
N TYR A 104 -1.57 15.02 -7.71
CA TYR A 104 -0.63 14.10 -7.08
C TYR A 104 -0.69 12.72 -7.72
N ILE A 105 0.46 12.13 -7.97
CA ILE A 105 0.61 10.74 -8.40
C ILE A 105 1.54 9.98 -7.43
N PRO A 106 1.45 8.64 -7.30
CA PRO A 106 2.48 7.87 -6.63
C PRO A 106 3.80 7.99 -7.39
N ALA A 107 4.89 8.28 -6.69
CA ALA A 107 6.21 8.43 -7.30
C ALA A 107 6.86 7.06 -7.54
N PRO A 108 7.13 6.64 -8.78
CA PRO A 108 7.93 5.46 -9.06
C PRO A 108 9.42 5.68 -8.79
N VAL A 109 10.16 4.58 -8.75
CA VAL A 109 11.63 4.61 -8.70
C VAL A 109 12.15 5.23 -10.00
N GLY A 110 13.12 6.12 -9.88
CA GLY A 110 13.78 6.78 -11.04
C GLY A 110 13.06 8.03 -11.56
N LEU A 111 11.93 8.41 -10.96
CA LEU A 111 11.27 9.67 -11.29
C LEU A 111 11.94 10.84 -10.56
N ASN A 112 12.34 11.86 -11.29
CA ASN A 112 13.00 13.05 -10.76
C ASN A 112 12.15 14.31 -10.98
N VAL A 113 12.53 15.38 -10.30
CA VAL A 113 11.95 16.71 -10.52
C VAL A 113 12.38 17.20 -11.92
N GLY A 114 11.42 17.72 -12.67
CA GLY A 114 11.62 18.16 -14.07
C GLY A 114 11.29 17.08 -15.10
N ASP A 115 11.15 15.81 -14.71
CA ASP A 115 10.74 14.76 -15.65
C ASP A 115 9.31 14.99 -16.15
N THR A 116 9.05 14.57 -17.38
CA THR A 116 7.72 14.63 -17.98
C THR A 116 7.05 13.26 -17.87
N VAL A 117 5.79 13.24 -17.44
CA VAL A 117 4.95 12.06 -17.37
C VAL A 117 3.71 12.21 -18.24
N LEU A 118 3.33 11.15 -18.93
CA LEU A 118 2.23 11.14 -19.88
C LEU A 118 1.28 9.98 -19.60
N SER A 119 0.00 10.22 -19.80
CA SER A 119 -1.06 9.20 -19.82
C SER A 119 -1.56 9.08 -21.23
N SER A 120 -1.16 8.06 -21.99
CA SER A 120 -1.55 7.89 -23.39
C SER A 120 -1.39 6.45 -23.85
N ALA A 121 -2.17 6.06 -24.86
CA ALA A 121 -1.99 4.77 -25.50
C ALA A 121 -0.65 4.65 -26.26
N ALA A 122 -0.09 5.78 -26.70
CA ALA A 122 1.17 5.87 -27.45
C ALA A 122 2.36 6.38 -26.61
N ALA A 123 2.21 6.45 -25.27
CA ALA A 123 3.28 6.93 -24.41
C ALA A 123 4.50 6.00 -24.41
N ASP A 124 5.68 6.56 -24.26
CA ASP A 124 6.94 5.81 -24.11
C ASP A 124 6.91 4.93 -22.83
N ILE A 125 7.67 3.85 -22.85
CA ILE A 125 7.84 2.94 -21.70
C ILE A 125 8.84 3.54 -20.70
N LYS A 126 8.48 4.70 -20.12
CA LYS A 126 9.27 5.42 -19.12
C LYS A 126 8.59 5.37 -17.74
N PRO A 127 9.35 5.33 -16.62
CA PRO A 127 8.77 5.34 -15.27
C PRO A 127 7.82 6.52 -15.06
N GLY A 128 6.60 6.23 -14.56
CA GLY A 128 5.58 7.24 -14.30
C GLY A 128 4.55 7.42 -15.42
N ASN A 129 4.84 7.00 -16.64
CA ASN A 129 3.86 6.99 -17.72
C ASN A 129 2.75 5.96 -17.45
N ALA A 130 1.55 6.26 -17.88
CA ALA A 130 0.38 5.41 -17.73
C ALA A 130 -0.17 5.01 -19.10
N LEU A 131 -0.33 3.69 -19.32
CA LEU A 131 -0.81 3.13 -20.57
C LEU A 131 -1.86 2.05 -20.32
N PRO A 132 -2.76 1.80 -21.29
CA PRO A 132 -3.53 0.58 -21.33
C PRO A 132 -2.61 -0.66 -21.38
N LEU A 133 -2.98 -1.75 -20.68
CA LEU A 133 -2.18 -2.98 -20.66
C LEU A 133 -1.97 -3.57 -22.07
N ALA A 134 -2.87 -3.29 -23.00
CA ALA A 134 -2.73 -3.67 -24.41
C ALA A 134 -1.42 -3.14 -25.02
N ASN A 135 -1.02 -1.94 -24.68
CA ASN A 135 0.10 -1.22 -25.30
C ASN A 135 1.43 -1.38 -24.54
N ILE A 136 1.41 -1.99 -23.35
CA ILE A 136 2.62 -2.25 -22.57
C ILE A 136 3.29 -3.54 -23.03
N PRO A 137 4.59 -3.58 -23.38
CA PRO A 137 5.28 -4.82 -23.76
C PRO A 137 5.25 -5.88 -22.66
N VAL A 138 5.19 -7.15 -23.06
CA VAL A 138 5.33 -8.30 -22.14
C VAL A 138 6.71 -8.26 -21.47
N GLY A 139 6.77 -8.65 -20.19
CA GLY A 139 7.99 -8.58 -19.38
C GLY A 139 8.16 -7.26 -18.62
N THR A 140 7.44 -6.20 -19.01
CA THR A 140 7.56 -4.87 -18.37
C THR A 140 7.12 -4.91 -16.90
N VAL A 141 7.86 -4.18 -16.08
CA VAL A 141 7.54 -3.91 -14.67
C VAL A 141 6.52 -2.78 -14.58
N ILE A 142 5.42 -3.04 -13.90
CA ILE A 142 4.28 -2.12 -13.80
C ILE A 142 3.78 -1.96 -12.36
N HIS A 143 3.11 -0.86 -12.08
CA HIS A 143 2.44 -0.58 -10.81
C HIS A 143 1.11 0.15 -11.04
N ASN A 144 0.38 0.49 -9.98
CA ASN A 144 -0.90 1.20 -10.08
C ASN A 144 -1.85 0.60 -11.11
N ILE A 145 -2.14 -0.71 -10.98
CA ILE A 145 -2.92 -1.45 -11.97
C ILE A 145 -4.40 -1.34 -11.65
N GLU A 146 -5.20 -1.02 -12.65
CA GLU A 146 -6.66 -1.11 -12.57
C GLU A 146 -7.15 -2.57 -12.60
N LEU A 147 -8.30 -2.81 -11.97
CA LEU A 147 -9.04 -4.08 -12.08
C LEU A 147 -10.20 -3.99 -13.07
N TYR A 148 -10.77 -2.80 -13.19
CA TYR A 148 -11.86 -2.48 -14.12
C TYR A 148 -11.52 -1.17 -14.82
N PRO A 149 -11.72 -1.05 -16.13
CA PRO A 149 -11.42 0.16 -16.88
C PRO A 149 -12.12 1.39 -16.29
N GLY A 150 -11.39 2.49 -16.14
CA GLY A 150 -11.89 3.77 -15.64
C GLY A 150 -12.18 3.84 -14.13
N LYS A 151 -12.00 2.74 -13.39
CA LYS A 151 -12.21 2.73 -11.94
C LYS A 151 -11.05 3.32 -11.16
N GLY A 152 -9.90 3.43 -11.78
CA GLY A 152 -8.64 3.85 -11.18
C GLY A 152 -7.85 2.69 -10.56
N ALA A 153 -6.58 2.94 -10.32
CA ALA A 153 -5.64 1.94 -9.84
C ALA A 153 -6.04 1.34 -8.48
N GLN A 154 -6.04 0.02 -8.38
CA GLN A 154 -6.41 -0.73 -7.18
C GLN A 154 -5.30 -1.65 -6.68
N LEU A 155 -4.46 -2.17 -7.57
CA LEU A 155 -3.37 -3.10 -7.24
C LEU A 155 -2.01 -2.40 -7.30
N VAL A 156 -1.03 -2.93 -6.56
CA VAL A 156 0.40 -2.54 -6.62
C VAL A 156 0.60 -1.04 -6.37
N ARG A 157 0.17 -0.56 -5.19
CA ARG A 157 0.22 0.87 -4.82
C ARG A 157 1.12 1.18 -3.63
N SER A 158 1.59 0.15 -2.91
CA SER A 158 2.43 0.32 -1.72
C SER A 158 3.88 0.58 -2.08
N ALA A 159 4.65 1.13 -1.14
CA ALA A 159 6.08 1.38 -1.30
C ALA A 159 6.85 0.12 -1.72
N GLY A 160 7.76 0.27 -2.67
CA GLY A 160 8.67 -0.78 -3.11
C GLY A 160 8.04 -1.95 -3.85
N VAL A 161 6.72 -1.96 -4.08
CA VAL A 161 6.07 -3.05 -4.81
C VAL A 161 6.09 -2.84 -6.32
N ALA A 162 6.13 -3.94 -7.04
CA ALA A 162 6.03 -3.99 -8.49
C ALA A 162 5.26 -5.26 -8.90
N ALA A 163 4.62 -5.22 -10.05
CA ALA A 163 4.07 -6.38 -10.74
C ALA A 163 4.73 -6.51 -12.11
N GLN A 164 4.63 -7.66 -12.72
CA GLN A 164 5.17 -7.91 -14.05
C GLN A 164 4.08 -8.37 -14.99
N LEU A 165 4.03 -7.80 -16.17
CA LEU A 165 3.15 -8.23 -17.26
C LEU A 165 3.75 -9.49 -17.90
N MET A 166 3.06 -10.62 -17.80
CA MET A 166 3.62 -11.93 -18.23
C MET A 166 3.14 -12.35 -19.61
N ALA A 167 1.87 -12.12 -19.93
CA ALA A 167 1.29 -12.53 -21.21
C ALA A 167 0.04 -11.68 -21.52
N LYS A 168 -0.35 -11.68 -22.80
CA LYS A 168 -1.60 -11.07 -23.28
C LYS A 168 -2.31 -12.07 -24.19
N GLU A 169 -3.48 -12.52 -23.78
CA GLU A 169 -4.26 -13.53 -24.49
C GLU A 169 -5.75 -13.29 -24.34
N ASN A 170 -6.54 -13.52 -25.35
CA ASN A 170 -8.00 -13.49 -25.31
C ASN A 170 -8.60 -12.21 -24.68
N GLY A 171 -8.06 -11.03 -25.00
CA GLY A 171 -8.52 -9.76 -24.45
C GLY A 171 -8.13 -9.52 -22.99
N MET A 172 -7.28 -10.38 -22.40
CA MET A 172 -6.83 -10.32 -21.02
C MET A 172 -5.31 -10.29 -20.93
N ALA A 173 -4.80 -9.54 -19.96
CA ALA A 173 -3.40 -9.53 -19.56
C ALA A 173 -3.21 -10.44 -18.33
N THR A 174 -2.24 -11.32 -18.37
CA THR A 174 -1.79 -12.10 -17.20
C THR A 174 -0.69 -11.33 -16.49
N VAL A 175 -0.93 -10.96 -15.23
CA VAL A 175 -0.03 -10.15 -14.41
C VAL A 175 0.42 -10.97 -13.21
N ARG A 176 1.74 -11.02 -12.97
CA ARG A 176 2.35 -11.57 -11.76
C ARG A 176 2.36 -10.48 -10.70
N LEU A 177 1.58 -10.66 -9.63
CA LEU A 177 1.47 -9.73 -8.50
C LEU A 177 2.64 -9.88 -7.52
N PRO A 178 2.90 -8.87 -6.65
CA PRO A 178 3.94 -8.94 -5.61
C PRO A 178 3.79 -10.14 -4.65
N SER A 179 2.56 -10.65 -4.49
CA SER A 179 2.28 -11.84 -3.68
C SER A 179 2.72 -13.16 -4.34
N GLY A 180 3.13 -13.14 -5.61
CA GLY A 180 3.38 -14.33 -6.43
C GLY A 180 2.13 -14.91 -7.09
N GLU A 181 0.94 -14.32 -6.90
CA GLU A 181 -0.28 -14.71 -7.60
C GLU A 181 -0.25 -14.25 -9.05
N TYR A 182 -0.66 -15.12 -9.97
CA TYR A 182 -0.88 -14.78 -11.37
C TYR A 182 -2.37 -14.50 -11.58
N ARG A 183 -2.67 -13.30 -12.07
CA ARG A 183 -4.04 -12.82 -12.21
C ARG A 183 -4.30 -12.25 -13.58
N LYS A 184 -5.48 -12.56 -14.13
CA LYS A 184 -5.99 -11.97 -15.37
C LYS A 184 -6.61 -10.60 -15.10
N VAL A 185 -6.28 -9.62 -15.93
CA VAL A 185 -6.81 -8.27 -15.94
C VAL A 185 -7.18 -7.91 -17.38
N ARG A 186 -8.23 -7.15 -17.62
CA ARG A 186 -8.64 -6.75 -18.97
C ARG A 186 -7.58 -5.88 -19.63
N LEU A 187 -7.34 -6.04 -20.92
CA LEU A 187 -6.33 -5.26 -21.67
C LEU A 187 -6.60 -3.77 -21.70
N ASN A 188 -7.87 -3.33 -21.58
CA ASN A 188 -8.26 -1.92 -21.53
C ASN A 188 -8.01 -1.25 -20.15
N CYS A 189 -7.58 -2.02 -19.14
CA CYS A 189 -7.21 -1.46 -17.85
C CYS A 189 -5.87 -0.72 -17.95
N ILE A 190 -5.78 0.42 -17.29
CA ILE A 190 -4.57 1.24 -17.25
C ILE A 190 -3.61 0.72 -16.17
N ALA A 191 -2.32 0.80 -16.44
CA ALA A 191 -1.25 0.59 -15.48
C ALA A 191 -0.14 1.62 -15.69
N CYS A 192 0.61 1.93 -14.63
CA CYS A 192 1.78 2.80 -14.69
C CYS A 192 3.05 1.97 -14.82
N ILE A 193 4.01 2.48 -15.62
CA ILE A 193 5.30 1.86 -15.85
C ILE A 193 6.23 2.06 -14.66
N GLY A 194 6.97 1.01 -14.29
CA GLY A 194 8.01 1.04 -13.25
C GLY A 194 7.56 0.45 -11.92
N GLN A 195 8.44 0.54 -10.92
CA GLN A 195 8.25 0.11 -9.54
C GLN A 195 7.88 1.30 -8.65
N VAL A 196 7.02 1.12 -7.67
CA VAL A 196 6.69 2.17 -6.69
C VAL A 196 7.92 2.53 -5.86
N GLY A 197 8.17 3.81 -5.67
CA GLY A 197 9.31 4.34 -4.90
C GLY A 197 9.27 3.95 -3.40
N ASN A 198 10.29 4.46 -2.64
CA ASN A 198 10.48 4.15 -1.22
C ASN A 198 10.68 2.64 -0.94
N VAL A 199 11.55 2.00 -1.71
CA VAL A 199 11.79 0.54 -1.68
C VAL A 199 12.19 0.06 -0.26
N ASP A 200 12.98 0.86 0.47
CA ASP A 200 13.48 0.50 1.80
C ASP A 200 12.45 0.69 2.94
N HIS A 201 11.20 1.05 2.61
CA HIS A 201 10.17 1.26 3.63
C HIS A 201 9.96 0.05 4.55
N ALA A 202 10.05 -1.16 4.02
CA ALA A 202 9.89 -2.40 4.77
C ALA A 202 11.05 -2.66 5.75
N ASN A 203 12.24 -2.11 5.48
CA ASN A 203 13.45 -2.29 6.27
C ASN A 203 13.54 -1.32 7.47
N ILE A 204 12.59 -0.37 7.58
CA ILE A 204 12.58 0.63 8.65
C ILE A 204 12.07 0.00 9.95
N ALA A 205 12.91 -0.01 10.99
CA ALA A 205 12.55 -0.45 12.32
C ALA A 205 11.93 0.69 13.14
N VAL A 206 10.70 0.48 13.63
CA VAL A 206 9.96 1.49 14.42
C VAL A 206 10.65 1.77 15.76
N GLY A 207 11.24 0.77 16.39
CA GLY A 207 12.11 0.83 17.57
C GLY A 207 11.40 1.07 18.91
N LYS A 208 10.24 1.74 18.97
CA LYS A 208 9.52 2.02 20.23
C LYS A 208 7.99 2.02 20.10
N ALA A 209 7.33 1.65 21.18
CA ALA A 209 5.87 1.59 21.26
C ALA A 209 5.20 2.95 21.01
N GLY A 210 5.79 4.06 21.53
CA GLY A 210 5.27 5.41 21.32
C GLY A 210 5.19 5.79 19.84
N ARG A 211 6.15 5.36 19.02
CA ARG A 211 6.10 5.61 17.56
C ARG A 211 4.95 4.85 16.89
N LYS A 212 4.68 3.61 17.31
CA LYS A 212 3.48 2.87 16.86
C LYS A 212 2.19 3.59 17.30
N ARG A 213 2.16 4.14 18.53
CA ARG A 213 1.00 4.92 19.00
C ARG A 213 0.77 6.17 18.13
N HIS A 214 1.82 6.88 17.72
CA HIS A 214 1.72 8.02 16.80
C HIS A 214 1.23 7.62 15.40
N MET A 215 1.45 6.37 14.98
CA MET A 215 0.91 5.81 13.73
C MET A 215 -0.58 5.46 13.83
N GLY A 216 -1.18 5.51 15.03
CA GLY A 216 -2.59 5.16 15.26
C GLY A 216 -2.81 3.70 15.66
N ILE A 217 -1.75 2.97 15.98
CA ILE A 217 -1.83 1.58 16.44
C ILE A 217 -1.90 1.55 17.96
N ARG A 218 -2.97 0.99 18.50
CA ARG A 218 -3.12 0.77 19.94
C ARG A 218 -2.42 -0.52 20.38
N PRO A 219 -2.03 -0.65 21.65
CA PRO A 219 -1.44 -1.88 22.19
C PRO A 219 -2.34 -3.09 21.98
N THR A 220 -1.73 -4.24 21.73
CA THR A 220 -2.41 -5.52 21.61
C THR A 220 -2.14 -6.34 22.85
N VAL A 221 -3.21 -6.83 23.49
CA VAL A 221 -3.15 -7.78 24.60
C VAL A 221 -3.34 -9.19 24.05
N ARG A 222 -2.48 -10.12 24.43
CA ARG A 222 -2.58 -11.54 24.05
C ARG A 222 -3.71 -12.22 24.81
N GLY A 223 -4.37 -13.20 24.20
CA GLY A 223 -5.53 -13.90 24.79
C GLY A 223 -5.24 -14.64 26.10
N SER A 224 -4.00 -15.15 26.28
CA SER A 224 -3.57 -15.89 27.47
C SER A 224 -3.49 -15.06 28.77
N VAL A 225 -3.56 -13.73 28.69
CA VAL A 225 -3.59 -12.83 29.86
C VAL A 225 -4.97 -12.20 30.09
N MET A 226 -5.97 -12.69 29.39
CA MET A 226 -7.37 -12.31 29.55
C MET A 226 -8.11 -13.32 30.46
N ASN A 227 -9.31 -12.97 30.87
CA ASN A 227 -10.18 -13.90 31.60
C ASN A 227 -10.76 -14.98 30.64
N PRO A 228 -11.19 -16.14 31.17
CA PRO A 228 -11.81 -17.21 30.35
C PRO A 228 -13.03 -16.74 29.55
N CYS A 229 -13.80 -15.79 30.08
CA CYS A 229 -14.95 -15.20 29.40
C CYS A 229 -14.58 -14.31 28.20
N ASP A 230 -13.37 -13.72 28.20
CA ASP A 230 -12.93 -12.76 27.16
C ASP A 230 -12.20 -13.44 26.01
N HIS A 231 -11.53 -14.58 26.27
CA HIS A 231 -10.75 -15.26 25.25
C HIS A 231 -10.66 -16.77 25.54
N PRO A 232 -10.72 -17.65 24.52
CA PRO A 232 -10.56 -19.09 24.67
C PRO A 232 -9.22 -19.56 25.26
N HIS A 233 -8.19 -18.69 25.29
CA HIS A 233 -6.89 -18.94 25.91
C HIS A 233 -6.78 -18.29 27.29
N GLY A 234 -7.83 -17.65 27.78
CA GLY A 234 -7.85 -16.95 29.06
C GLY A 234 -7.91 -17.91 30.26
N GLY A 235 -7.52 -17.40 31.42
CA GLY A 235 -7.50 -18.11 32.69
C GLY A 235 -6.19 -18.82 32.98
N GLY A 236 -6.12 -19.47 34.10
CA GLY A 236 -4.93 -20.14 34.63
C GLY A 236 -4.07 -19.28 35.53
N GLU A 237 -3.11 -19.92 36.21
CA GLU A 237 -2.17 -19.26 37.13
C GLU A 237 -0.87 -18.94 36.44
N GLY A 238 -0.29 -17.75 36.74
CA GLY A 238 1.01 -17.31 36.24
C GLY A 238 1.11 -17.24 34.71
N LYS A 239 2.09 -17.92 34.13
CA LYS A 239 2.31 -18.03 32.68
C LYS A 239 1.59 -19.24 32.09
N ALA A 240 0.27 -19.30 32.22
CA ALA A 240 -0.52 -20.41 31.70
C ALA A 240 -0.29 -20.63 30.19
N PRO A 241 -0.23 -21.91 29.73
CA PRO A 241 -0.11 -22.25 28.31
C PRO A 241 -1.42 -21.97 27.57
N VAL A 242 -1.39 -22.11 26.25
CA VAL A 242 -2.58 -21.93 25.39
C VAL A 242 -3.70 -22.94 25.74
N GLY A 243 -3.36 -24.12 26.27
CA GLY A 243 -4.32 -25.16 26.74
C GLY A 243 -5.18 -25.78 25.63
N ARG A 244 -4.75 -25.67 24.35
CA ARG A 244 -5.46 -26.19 23.18
C ARG A 244 -4.46 -26.75 22.17
N PRO A 245 -4.88 -27.67 21.26
CA PRO A 245 -3.98 -28.22 20.23
C PRO A 245 -3.33 -27.16 19.32
N GLY A 246 -3.94 -25.97 19.21
CA GLY A 246 -3.40 -24.87 18.46
C GLY A 246 -4.02 -23.53 18.88
N PRO A 247 -3.38 -22.39 18.52
CA PRO A 247 -3.89 -21.08 18.86
C PRO A 247 -5.21 -20.78 18.12
N VAL A 248 -6.15 -20.17 18.83
CA VAL A 248 -7.45 -19.78 18.28
C VAL A 248 -7.68 -18.29 18.42
N THR A 249 -8.60 -17.76 17.61
CA THR A 249 -9.10 -16.39 17.70
C THR A 249 -10.03 -16.23 18.92
N PRO A 250 -10.40 -14.98 19.33
CA PRO A 250 -11.40 -14.75 20.37
C PRO A 250 -12.74 -15.45 20.12
N TRP A 251 -13.06 -15.78 18.88
CA TRP A 251 -14.28 -16.48 18.46
C TRP A 251 -14.09 -18.01 18.30
N GLY A 252 -12.96 -18.55 18.77
CA GLY A 252 -12.69 -19.99 18.76
C GLY A 252 -12.23 -20.57 17.42
N LYS A 253 -12.09 -19.77 16.36
CA LYS A 253 -11.58 -20.26 15.06
C LYS A 253 -10.05 -20.40 15.10
N PRO A 254 -9.45 -21.40 14.40
CA PRO A 254 -8.01 -21.52 14.30
C PRO A 254 -7.37 -20.21 13.83
N ALA A 255 -6.33 -19.72 14.55
CA ALA A 255 -5.67 -18.47 14.23
C ALA A 255 -4.63 -18.61 13.12
N MET A 256 -4.08 -19.82 12.93
CA MET A 256 -3.02 -20.10 11.94
C MET A 256 -3.51 -21.15 10.94
N GLY A 257 -3.12 -20.97 9.68
CA GLY A 257 -3.36 -21.91 8.60
C GLY A 257 -4.82 -22.02 8.10
N TYR A 258 -5.77 -21.37 8.75
CA TYR A 258 -7.17 -21.42 8.35
C TYR A 258 -7.43 -20.65 7.05
N LYS A 259 -7.98 -21.32 6.04
CA LYS A 259 -8.32 -20.72 4.75
C LYS A 259 -9.64 -19.95 4.87
N THR A 260 -9.56 -18.61 4.95
CA THR A 260 -10.73 -17.74 5.12
C THR A 260 -11.43 -17.36 3.82
N ARG A 261 -10.79 -17.53 2.66
CA ARG A 261 -11.41 -17.26 1.35
C ARG A 261 -12.53 -18.25 1.10
N LYS A 262 -13.71 -17.78 0.72
CA LYS A 262 -14.86 -18.62 0.36
C LYS A 262 -14.51 -19.52 -0.83
N LYS A 263 -14.93 -20.79 -0.81
CA LYS A 263 -14.65 -21.77 -1.86
C LYS A 263 -15.21 -21.34 -3.23
N LYS A 264 -16.41 -20.76 -3.26
CA LYS A 264 -17.06 -20.24 -4.47
C LYS A 264 -16.97 -18.71 -4.47
N ASN A 265 -15.85 -18.17 -4.91
CA ASN A 265 -15.68 -16.71 -5.06
C ASN A 265 -15.71 -16.35 -6.55
N ALA A 266 -16.57 -15.42 -6.93
CA ALA A 266 -16.75 -14.98 -8.33
C ALA A 266 -15.45 -14.50 -9.01
N THR A 267 -14.47 -14.05 -8.21
CA THR A 267 -13.16 -13.59 -8.72
C THR A 267 -12.16 -14.72 -8.97
N ASP A 268 -12.49 -15.99 -8.64
CA ASP A 268 -11.57 -17.13 -8.85
C ASP A 268 -11.28 -17.36 -10.32
N LYS A 269 -12.22 -17.06 -11.23
CA LYS A 269 -12.04 -17.13 -12.67
C LYS A 269 -10.91 -16.25 -13.22
N PHE A 270 -10.50 -15.21 -12.46
CA PHE A 270 -9.39 -14.33 -12.84
C PHE A 270 -8.05 -14.76 -12.26
N ILE A 271 -7.99 -15.77 -11.40
CA ILE A 271 -6.74 -16.27 -10.79
C ILE A 271 -6.25 -17.48 -11.60
N VAL A 272 -5.09 -17.33 -12.25
CA VAL A 272 -4.46 -18.40 -13.03
C VAL A 272 -3.66 -19.33 -12.09
N LYS A 273 -2.82 -18.72 -11.23
CA LYS A 273 -2.01 -19.47 -10.27
C LYS A 273 -2.01 -18.73 -8.94
N ARG A 274 -2.35 -19.43 -7.85
CA ARG A 274 -2.29 -18.86 -6.49
C ARG A 274 -0.84 -18.83 -6.00
N ARG A 275 -0.54 -17.93 -5.04
CA ARG A 275 0.82 -17.74 -4.49
C ARG A 275 1.46 -19.02 -3.92
N ASN A 276 0.65 -19.95 -3.40
CA ASN A 276 1.10 -21.20 -2.77
C ASN A 276 0.80 -22.44 -3.63
N ALA A 277 0.44 -22.29 -4.91
CA ALA A 277 0.28 -23.42 -5.80
C ALA A 277 1.68 -23.91 -6.23
N LYS A 278 1.94 -25.20 -5.96
CA LYS A 278 3.09 -25.94 -6.48
C LYS A 278 2.97 -26.11 -7.99
#